data_7399593022e01622d7e84fcec96df315
#
_entry.id   7399593022e01622d7e84fcec96df315
#
_cell.length_a   1.000
_cell.length_b   1.000
_cell.length_c   1.000
_cell.angle_alpha   90.00
_cell.angle_beta   90.00
_cell.angle_gamma   90.00
#
_symmetry.space_group_name_H-M   'P 1'
#
loop_
_entity.id
_entity.type
_entity.pdbx_description
1 polymer ?
#
loop_
_entity_poly.entity_id
_entity_poly.type
_entity_poly.pdbx_seq_one_letter_code
_entity_poly.pdbx_strand_id
1 'polypeptide(L)'
;MGQVNAIVLRAAGINCDLETQYALELAGAQCQRVHINRVIANKQMLDNFQILVIPGGFSYGDDVAAGKILANQIIHHLMESLQKFINDGKLVLGICNGFQVLVKTGILPGNVAGRQENVTITNNDSGKFEDRWVYLAPQTKRCVFIDSDRQIYLPIAHGEGKVVTKDQATLELLRSGSFIAFKYVDKDGKEGPYPINPNNSVDSIAGLTDSTGRVLGLMPHPERHIRITQHPHWCRLKSGIDGDGMTIFNNAVKYIKENF
;
A
#
# COMPACT_ATOMS: atom_id res chain seq x y z
N MET A 1 -16.40 5.96 21.70
CA MET A 1 -15.31 5.79 20.74
C MET A 1 -15.47 6.87 19.68
N GLY A 2 -14.39 7.60 19.35
CA GLY A 2 -14.45 8.68 18.37
C GLY A 2 -14.70 8.17 16.95
N GLN A 3 -15.21 9.05 16.09
CA GLN A 3 -15.38 8.79 14.65
C GLN A 3 -13.99 8.68 13.99
N VAL A 4 -13.71 7.60 13.26
CA VAL A 4 -12.50 7.46 12.46
C VAL A 4 -12.69 8.18 11.13
N ASN A 5 -11.86 9.18 10.85
CA ASN A 5 -11.91 9.95 9.60
C ASN A 5 -10.76 9.53 8.69
N ALA A 6 -11.08 9.19 7.45
CA ALA A 6 -10.12 8.82 6.43
C ALA A 6 -10.15 9.77 5.23
N ILE A 7 -8.98 10.03 4.65
CA ILE A 7 -8.83 10.78 3.42
C ILE A 7 -8.22 9.89 2.34
N VAL A 8 -8.86 9.82 1.17
CA VAL A 8 -8.34 9.19 -0.04
C VAL A 8 -7.90 10.28 -1.00
N LEU A 9 -6.61 10.31 -1.34
CA LEU A 9 -6.07 11.31 -2.27
C LEU A 9 -6.55 11.03 -3.69
N ARG A 10 -6.85 12.11 -4.41
CA ARG A 10 -7.18 12.09 -5.84
C ARG A 10 -6.19 12.94 -6.61
N ALA A 11 -5.85 12.48 -7.80
CA ALA A 11 -5.15 13.23 -8.83
C ALA A 11 -5.63 12.75 -10.20
N ALA A 12 -5.26 13.45 -11.27
CA ALA A 12 -5.55 12.98 -12.62
C ALA A 12 -4.98 11.57 -12.83
N GLY A 13 -5.75 10.65 -13.42
CA GLY A 13 -5.34 9.27 -13.67
C GLY A 13 -5.51 8.28 -12.51
N ILE A 14 -5.75 8.74 -11.27
CA ILE A 14 -6.16 7.87 -10.17
C ILE A 14 -7.57 7.34 -10.46
N ASN A 15 -7.74 6.02 -10.46
CA ASN A 15 -9.01 5.36 -10.77
C ASN A 15 -9.51 4.36 -9.71
N CYS A 16 -8.70 4.06 -8.66
CA CYS A 16 -9.08 3.17 -7.57
C CYS A 16 -9.62 3.92 -6.33
N ASP A 17 -9.87 5.22 -6.44
CA ASP A 17 -10.26 6.07 -5.32
C ASP A 17 -11.67 5.77 -4.79
N LEU A 18 -12.63 5.41 -5.67
CA LEU A 18 -14.00 5.04 -5.28
C LEU A 18 -14.05 3.71 -4.52
N GLU A 19 -13.39 2.67 -5.06
CA GLU A 19 -13.36 1.36 -4.43
C GLU A 19 -12.60 1.39 -3.09
N THR A 20 -11.54 2.22 -3.01
CA THR A 20 -10.79 2.44 -1.75
C THR A 20 -11.64 3.16 -0.70
N GLN A 21 -12.38 4.21 -1.09
CA GLN A 21 -13.33 4.87 -0.20
C GLN A 21 -14.36 3.88 0.33
N TYR A 22 -14.96 3.10 -0.56
CA TYR A 22 -15.98 2.11 -0.20
C TYR A 22 -15.44 1.07 0.80
N ALA A 23 -14.20 0.60 0.61
CA ALA A 23 -13.56 -0.34 1.53
C ALA A 23 -13.37 0.26 2.94
N LEU A 24 -12.93 1.52 3.03
CA LEU A 24 -12.80 2.24 4.30
C LEU A 24 -14.13 2.48 4.99
N GLU A 25 -15.17 2.85 4.24
CA GLU A 25 -16.52 3.04 4.77
C GLU A 25 -17.12 1.73 5.28
N LEU A 26 -16.86 0.63 4.57
CA LEU A 26 -17.28 -0.72 5.00
C LEU A 26 -16.57 -1.14 6.30
N ALA A 27 -15.32 -0.73 6.52
CA ALA A 27 -14.58 -0.92 7.76
C ALA A 27 -15.07 -0.02 8.91
N GLY A 28 -15.93 0.95 8.63
CA GLY A 28 -16.53 1.86 9.61
C GLY A 28 -15.80 3.20 9.78
N ALA A 29 -15.00 3.62 8.80
CA ALA A 29 -14.46 4.98 8.75
C ALA A 29 -15.43 5.93 8.02
N GLN A 30 -15.42 7.21 8.39
CA GLN A 30 -15.97 8.28 7.56
C GLN A 30 -14.89 8.70 6.56
N CYS A 31 -15.13 8.48 5.27
CA CYS A 31 -14.11 8.68 4.25
C CYS A 31 -14.42 9.84 3.31
N GLN A 32 -13.41 10.64 2.98
CA GLN A 32 -13.51 11.72 2.01
C GLN A 32 -12.47 11.53 0.90
N ARG A 33 -12.88 11.66 -0.35
CA ARG A 33 -11.97 11.74 -1.50
C ARG A 33 -11.62 13.19 -1.77
N VAL A 34 -10.35 13.54 -1.69
CA VAL A 34 -9.86 14.92 -1.81
C VAL A 34 -8.79 15.02 -2.87
N HIS A 35 -8.96 15.94 -3.81
CA HIS A 35 -7.95 16.22 -4.84
C HIS A 35 -6.69 16.81 -4.21
N ILE A 36 -5.50 16.35 -4.66
CA ILE A 36 -4.18 16.76 -4.15
C ILE A 36 -4.03 18.28 -4.08
N ASN A 37 -4.53 19.02 -5.07
CA ASN A 37 -4.43 20.48 -5.11
C ASN A 37 -5.19 21.15 -3.94
N ARG A 38 -6.30 20.56 -3.49
CA ARG A 38 -7.02 21.07 -2.30
C ARG A 38 -6.22 20.82 -1.02
N VAL A 39 -5.55 19.70 -0.93
CA VAL A 39 -4.67 19.40 0.21
C VAL A 39 -3.47 20.35 0.21
N ILE A 40 -2.86 20.60 -0.94
CA ILE A 40 -1.75 21.55 -1.10
C ILE A 40 -2.19 22.98 -0.71
N ALA A 41 -3.38 23.41 -1.15
CA ALA A 41 -3.91 24.73 -0.84
C ALA A 41 -4.28 24.90 0.66
N ASN A 42 -4.64 23.80 1.34
CA ASN A 42 -4.98 23.80 2.76
C ASN A 42 -4.43 22.55 3.46
N LYS A 43 -3.14 22.60 3.83
CA LYS A 43 -2.43 21.48 4.47
C LYS A 43 -3.01 21.12 5.83
N GLN A 44 -3.56 22.10 6.56
CA GLN A 44 -4.15 21.93 7.89
C GLN A 44 -5.37 21.01 7.87
N MET A 45 -6.02 20.83 6.72
CA MET A 45 -7.13 19.88 6.62
C MET A 45 -6.73 18.44 7.00
N LEU A 46 -5.44 18.07 6.87
CA LEU A 46 -4.94 16.75 7.25
C LEU A 46 -5.05 16.51 8.77
N ASP A 47 -5.12 17.55 9.58
CA ASP A 47 -5.28 17.42 11.03
C ASP A 47 -6.61 16.74 11.42
N ASN A 48 -7.63 16.85 10.56
CA ASN A 48 -8.96 16.26 10.79
C ASN A 48 -9.07 14.76 10.46
N PHE A 49 -8.01 14.16 9.91
CA PHE A 49 -8.02 12.78 9.48
C PHE A 49 -7.00 11.96 10.28
N GLN A 50 -7.28 10.66 10.43
CA GLN A 50 -6.40 9.70 11.10
C GLN A 50 -5.83 8.67 10.12
N ILE A 51 -6.46 8.46 8.95
CA ILE A 51 -6.01 7.54 7.90
C ILE A 51 -5.90 8.31 6.60
N LEU A 52 -4.73 8.26 5.96
CA LEU A 52 -4.50 8.79 4.61
C LEU A 52 -4.21 7.65 3.66
N VAL A 53 -4.93 7.60 2.53
CA VAL A 53 -4.69 6.60 1.50
C VAL A 53 -4.29 7.27 0.19
N ILE A 54 -3.19 6.79 -0.41
CA ILE A 54 -2.81 7.07 -1.78
C ILE A 54 -3.23 5.84 -2.59
N PRO A 55 -4.34 5.90 -3.34
CA PRO A 55 -4.90 4.74 -4.01
C PRO A 55 -4.14 4.38 -5.28
N GLY A 56 -4.53 3.25 -5.86
CA GLY A 56 -4.04 2.79 -7.16
C GLY A 56 -4.57 3.61 -8.33
N GLY A 57 -4.03 3.32 -9.48
CA GLY A 57 -4.34 3.96 -10.76
C GLY A 57 -3.07 4.27 -11.54
N PHE A 58 -3.13 5.33 -12.36
CA PHE A 58 -2.06 5.80 -13.22
C PHE A 58 -1.93 7.32 -13.03
N SER A 59 -1.45 7.75 -11.86
CA SER A 59 -1.42 9.18 -11.52
C SER A 59 -0.63 9.96 -12.56
N TYR A 60 -1.29 10.97 -13.17
CA TYR A 60 -0.76 11.77 -14.28
C TYR A 60 -0.32 10.94 -15.50
N GLY A 61 -1.03 9.82 -15.78
CA GLY A 61 -0.77 8.96 -16.94
C GLY A 61 0.50 8.11 -16.84
N ASP A 62 1.22 8.17 -15.70
CA ASP A 62 2.56 7.59 -15.54
C ASP A 62 3.56 8.06 -16.63
N ASP A 63 3.35 9.26 -17.16
CA ASP A 63 4.04 9.81 -18.34
C ASP A 63 5.57 9.84 -18.20
N VAL A 64 6.10 10.00 -17.01
CA VAL A 64 7.57 10.00 -16.75
C VAL A 64 8.03 8.66 -16.18
N ALA A 65 7.30 8.16 -15.20
CA ALA A 65 7.42 6.86 -14.53
C ALA A 65 6.25 6.74 -13.55
N ALA A 66 5.83 5.53 -13.26
CA ALA A 66 4.67 5.29 -12.41
C ALA A 66 4.76 6.03 -11.06
N GLY A 67 3.78 6.90 -10.79
CA GLY A 67 3.70 7.71 -9.58
C GLY A 67 4.69 8.86 -9.46
N LYS A 68 5.58 9.13 -10.44
CA LYS A 68 6.68 10.10 -10.31
C LYS A 68 6.19 11.54 -10.14
N ILE A 69 5.21 11.97 -10.92
CA ILE A 69 4.69 13.34 -10.86
C ILE A 69 3.99 13.59 -9.53
N LEU A 70 3.15 12.64 -9.07
CA LEU A 70 2.48 12.76 -7.78
C LEU A 70 3.48 12.76 -6.61
N ALA A 71 4.52 11.90 -6.67
CA ALA A 71 5.59 11.89 -5.68
C ALA A 71 6.29 13.26 -5.61
N ASN A 72 6.63 13.87 -6.73
CA ASN A 72 7.24 15.18 -6.77
C ASN A 72 6.34 16.27 -6.15
N GLN A 73 5.02 16.25 -6.42
CA GLN A 73 4.09 17.18 -5.77
C GLN A 73 4.07 17.00 -4.24
N ILE A 74 4.08 15.75 -3.77
CA ILE A 74 4.14 15.46 -2.34
C ILE A 74 5.46 15.95 -1.75
N ILE A 75 6.60 15.65 -2.37
CA ILE A 75 7.93 16.08 -1.91
C ILE A 75 7.98 17.61 -1.77
N HIS A 76 7.55 18.34 -2.78
CA HIS A 76 7.70 19.80 -2.81
C HIS A 76 6.66 20.55 -1.97
N HIS A 77 5.47 19.96 -1.76
CA HIS A 77 4.37 20.69 -1.15
C HIS A 77 3.84 20.10 0.15
N LEU A 78 3.95 18.78 0.37
CA LEU A 78 3.26 18.09 1.47
C LEU A 78 4.18 17.27 2.36
N MET A 79 5.49 17.16 2.06
CA MET A 79 6.40 16.27 2.80
C MET A 79 6.37 16.52 4.31
N GLU A 80 6.53 17.77 4.74
CA GLU A 80 6.50 18.14 6.17
C GLU A 80 5.17 17.79 6.82
N SER A 81 4.05 18.04 6.12
CA SER A 81 2.72 17.73 6.63
C SER A 81 2.47 16.24 6.75
N LEU A 82 2.99 15.42 5.80
CA LEU A 82 2.90 13.96 5.87
C LEU A 82 3.80 13.38 6.95
N GLN A 83 5.01 13.90 7.11
CA GLN A 83 5.89 13.49 8.21
C GLN A 83 5.26 13.79 9.57
N LYS A 84 4.68 15.01 9.73
CA LYS A 84 3.92 15.34 10.92
C LYS A 84 2.75 14.36 11.14
N PHE A 85 1.97 14.08 10.07
CA PHE A 85 0.85 13.15 10.12
C PHE A 85 1.27 11.76 10.64
N ILE A 86 2.38 11.22 10.14
CA ILE A 86 2.94 9.93 10.58
C ILE A 86 3.46 10.02 12.03
N ASN A 87 4.16 11.11 12.38
CA ASN A 87 4.70 11.32 13.73
C ASN A 87 3.59 11.50 14.78
N ASP A 88 2.44 12.06 14.39
CA ASP A 88 1.25 12.17 15.24
C ASP A 88 0.56 10.79 15.48
N GLY A 89 1.14 9.70 15.02
CA GLY A 89 0.61 8.34 15.24
C GLY A 89 -0.43 7.88 14.19
N LYS A 90 -0.70 8.68 13.19
CA LYS A 90 -1.71 8.44 12.15
C LYS A 90 -1.22 7.46 11.08
N LEU A 91 -2.14 6.93 10.28
CA LEU A 91 -1.88 5.84 9.34
C LEU A 91 -1.80 6.30 7.89
N VAL A 92 -0.82 5.76 7.16
CA VAL A 92 -0.68 6.00 5.71
C VAL A 92 -0.69 4.67 4.96
N LEU A 93 -1.53 4.55 3.94
CA LEU A 93 -1.63 3.38 3.07
C LEU A 93 -1.39 3.79 1.62
N GLY A 94 -0.45 3.12 0.94
CA GLY A 94 -0.21 3.26 -0.50
C GLY A 94 -0.54 1.96 -1.23
N ILE A 95 -1.47 1.99 -2.18
CA ILE A 95 -1.89 0.82 -2.95
C ILE A 95 -1.41 0.95 -4.39
N CYS A 96 -0.70 -0.04 -4.92
CA CYS A 96 -0.22 -0.10 -6.30
C CYS A 96 0.53 1.20 -6.70
N ASN A 97 -0.07 2.07 -7.50
CA ASN A 97 0.50 3.39 -7.83
C ASN A 97 0.78 4.23 -6.57
N GLY A 98 -0.04 4.14 -5.53
CA GLY A 98 0.20 4.78 -4.24
C GLY A 98 1.44 4.24 -3.52
N PHE A 99 1.74 2.95 -3.63
CA PHE A 99 2.98 2.39 -3.11
C PHE A 99 4.21 2.91 -3.88
N GLN A 100 4.13 2.96 -5.21
CA GLN A 100 5.18 3.55 -6.05
C GLN A 100 5.44 5.02 -5.64
N VAL A 101 4.39 5.79 -5.36
CA VAL A 101 4.49 7.16 -4.84
C VAL A 101 5.22 7.18 -3.49
N LEU A 102 4.82 6.36 -2.52
CA LEU A 102 5.45 6.33 -1.20
C LEU A 102 6.94 5.96 -1.26
N VAL A 103 7.32 5.04 -2.15
CA VAL A 103 8.74 4.70 -2.37
C VAL A 103 9.49 5.88 -3.00
N LYS A 104 8.93 6.50 -4.04
CA LYS A 104 9.55 7.63 -4.73
C LYS A 104 9.65 8.91 -3.89
N THR A 105 8.80 9.05 -2.85
CA THR A 105 8.91 10.14 -1.87
C THR A 105 9.95 9.87 -0.79
N GLY A 106 10.44 8.64 -0.67
CA GLY A 106 11.32 8.22 0.43
C GLY A 106 10.59 7.99 1.77
N ILE A 107 9.26 8.11 1.81
CA ILE A 107 8.47 7.76 2.99
C ILE A 107 8.57 6.25 3.27
N LEU A 108 8.60 5.42 2.22
CA LEU A 108 8.88 3.99 2.33
C LEU A 108 10.21 3.63 1.66
N PRO A 109 10.95 2.74 2.30
CA PRO A 109 10.81 2.15 3.62
C PRO A 109 11.19 3.09 4.77
N GLY A 110 11.31 4.39 4.50
CA GLY A 110 11.81 5.39 5.43
C GLY A 110 13.34 5.49 5.39
N ASN A 111 13.93 6.10 6.39
CA ASN A 111 15.36 6.41 6.43
C ASN A 111 16.21 5.16 6.76
N VAL A 112 16.13 4.13 5.90
CA VAL A 112 17.00 2.95 6.02
C VAL A 112 18.41 3.36 5.61
N ALA A 113 19.34 3.36 6.58
CA ALA A 113 20.74 3.77 6.40
C ALA A 113 20.96 5.22 5.95
N GLY A 114 20.06 6.15 6.27
CA GLY A 114 20.24 7.60 6.04
C GLY A 114 20.19 8.05 4.59
N ARG A 115 19.66 7.22 3.65
CA ARG A 115 19.58 7.54 2.23
C ARG A 115 18.18 7.23 1.66
N GLN A 116 17.61 8.20 0.97
CA GLN A 116 16.25 8.13 0.40
C GLN A 116 16.11 7.23 -0.85
N GLU A 117 17.20 6.86 -1.52
CA GLU A 117 17.16 6.24 -2.85
C GLU A 117 17.65 4.78 -2.87
N ASN A 118 17.44 4.04 -1.79
CA ASN A 118 17.96 2.67 -1.70
C ASN A 118 17.00 1.61 -2.24
N VAL A 119 15.72 1.97 -2.46
CA VAL A 119 14.67 1.09 -2.98
C VAL A 119 13.92 1.81 -4.09
N THR A 120 13.60 1.11 -5.16
CA THR A 120 12.73 1.61 -6.22
C THR A 120 11.74 0.55 -6.69
N ILE A 121 10.69 0.98 -7.40
CA ILE A 121 9.76 0.09 -8.09
C ILE A 121 9.85 0.42 -9.58
N THR A 122 10.03 -0.61 -10.39
CA THR A 122 10.29 -0.51 -11.82
C THR A 122 9.46 -1.53 -12.63
N ASN A 123 9.67 -1.58 -13.94
CA ASN A 123 8.95 -2.47 -14.86
C ASN A 123 9.05 -3.94 -14.44
N ASN A 124 7.94 -4.66 -14.62
CA ASN A 124 7.93 -6.12 -14.50
C ASN A 124 8.93 -6.73 -15.50
N ASP A 125 9.63 -7.79 -15.10
CA ASP A 125 10.60 -8.46 -15.98
C ASP A 125 9.96 -9.08 -17.23
N SER A 126 8.65 -9.37 -17.17
CA SER A 126 7.89 -9.83 -18.35
C SER A 126 7.74 -8.75 -19.43
N GLY A 127 8.01 -7.48 -19.12
CA GLY A 127 7.73 -6.35 -19.98
C GLY A 127 6.23 -6.14 -20.28
N LYS A 128 5.35 -6.81 -19.52
CA LYS A 128 3.90 -6.80 -19.72
C LYS A 128 3.16 -6.33 -18.49
N PHE A 129 1.95 -5.87 -18.71
CA PHE A 129 0.99 -5.63 -17.64
C PHE A 129 0.56 -6.99 -17.06
N GLU A 130 0.74 -7.16 -15.74
CA GLU A 130 0.34 -8.36 -15.01
C GLU A 130 -0.99 -8.08 -14.31
N ASP A 131 -2.01 -8.86 -14.69
CA ASP A 131 -3.35 -8.84 -14.09
C ASP A 131 -3.71 -10.27 -13.67
N ARG A 132 -3.55 -10.55 -12.38
CA ARG A 132 -3.76 -11.89 -11.81
C ARG A 132 -3.98 -11.83 -10.31
N TRP A 133 -4.35 -12.95 -9.73
CA TRP A 133 -4.45 -13.14 -8.30
C TRP A 133 -3.17 -13.77 -7.75
N VAL A 134 -2.73 -13.29 -6.59
CA VAL A 134 -1.49 -13.71 -5.93
C VAL A 134 -1.72 -13.96 -4.44
N TYR A 135 -1.01 -14.93 -3.89
CA TYR A 135 -0.94 -15.13 -2.45
C TYR A 135 0.18 -14.27 -1.85
N LEU A 136 -0.11 -13.73 -0.66
CA LEU A 136 0.81 -12.91 0.10
C LEU A 136 1.01 -13.50 1.49
N ALA A 137 2.26 -13.69 1.88
CA ALA A 137 2.62 -14.05 3.24
C ALA A 137 3.10 -12.82 4.02
N PRO A 138 2.52 -12.52 5.20
CA PRO A 138 3.01 -11.45 6.06
C PRO A 138 4.41 -11.79 6.58
N GLN A 139 5.27 -10.76 6.70
CA GLN A 139 6.68 -10.93 7.10
C GLN A 139 7.02 -10.22 8.41
N THR A 140 6.13 -9.37 8.90
CA THR A 140 6.39 -8.59 10.12
C THR A 140 5.15 -8.46 10.99
N LYS A 141 5.35 -8.47 12.31
CA LYS A 141 4.32 -8.16 13.31
C LYS A 141 4.23 -6.65 13.62
N ARG A 142 5.15 -5.87 13.08
CA ARG A 142 5.21 -4.42 13.32
C ARG A 142 4.07 -3.68 12.64
N CYS A 143 3.71 -4.07 11.42
CA CYS A 143 2.77 -3.34 10.60
C CYS A 143 1.34 -3.49 11.12
N VAL A 144 0.74 -2.38 11.52
CA VAL A 144 -0.60 -2.35 12.14
C VAL A 144 -1.74 -2.74 11.21
N PHE A 145 -1.51 -2.74 9.90
CA PHE A 145 -2.49 -3.13 8.89
C PHE A 145 -2.60 -4.65 8.71
N ILE A 146 -1.64 -5.41 9.25
CA ILE A 146 -1.44 -6.82 8.91
C ILE A 146 -1.84 -7.72 10.10
N ASP A 147 -2.57 -8.78 9.80
CA ASP A 147 -2.67 -9.93 10.69
C ASP A 147 -1.52 -10.89 10.35
N SER A 148 -0.58 -11.05 11.27
CA SER A 148 0.71 -11.71 11.03
C SER A 148 0.63 -13.22 10.80
N ASP A 149 -0.52 -13.82 11.07
CA ASP A 149 -0.64 -15.29 11.07
C ASP A 149 -1.43 -15.83 9.86
N ARG A 150 -1.86 -14.94 8.94
CA ARG A 150 -2.72 -15.32 7.84
C ARG A 150 -2.18 -14.86 6.50
N GLN A 151 -2.05 -15.80 5.56
CA GLN A 151 -1.90 -15.47 4.14
C GLN A 151 -3.17 -14.82 3.62
N ILE A 152 -3.01 -13.88 2.68
CA ILE A 152 -4.12 -13.23 1.98
C ILE A 152 -3.97 -13.42 0.48
N TYR A 153 -5.11 -13.48 -0.22
CA TYR A 153 -5.18 -13.69 -1.66
C TYR A 153 -5.80 -12.47 -2.32
N LEU A 154 -5.00 -11.72 -3.09
CA LEU A 154 -5.37 -10.43 -3.64
C LEU A 154 -5.07 -10.34 -5.14
N PRO A 155 -5.81 -9.52 -5.91
CA PRO A 155 -5.47 -9.23 -7.30
C PRO A 155 -4.33 -8.22 -7.40
N ILE A 156 -3.52 -8.35 -8.43
CA ILE A 156 -2.56 -7.36 -8.92
C ILE A 156 -2.99 -6.85 -10.29
N ALA A 157 -2.63 -5.60 -10.62
CA ALA A 157 -2.88 -4.99 -11.92
C ALA A 157 -1.83 -3.89 -12.18
N HIS A 158 -0.65 -4.26 -12.71
CA HIS A 158 0.47 -3.32 -12.87
C HIS A 158 1.45 -3.70 -13.98
N GLY A 159 2.03 -2.70 -14.65
CA GLY A 159 3.18 -2.84 -15.56
C GLY A 159 4.51 -2.59 -14.86
N GLU A 160 4.50 -1.75 -13.81
CA GLU A 160 5.64 -1.44 -12.96
C GLU A 160 5.34 -1.91 -11.53
N GLY A 161 5.79 -3.11 -11.15
CA GLY A 161 5.55 -3.66 -9.82
C GLY A 161 6.78 -4.27 -9.17
N LYS A 162 7.91 -4.34 -9.91
CA LYS A 162 9.15 -4.96 -9.48
C LYS A 162 9.87 -4.09 -8.46
N VAL A 163 9.95 -4.55 -7.21
CA VAL A 163 10.77 -3.94 -6.17
C VAL A 163 12.24 -4.29 -6.40
N VAL A 164 13.09 -3.28 -6.40
CA VAL A 164 14.55 -3.40 -6.57
C VAL A 164 15.25 -2.65 -5.45
N THR A 165 16.28 -3.26 -4.85
CA THR A 165 17.20 -2.61 -3.90
C THR A 165 18.47 -2.18 -4.61
N LYS A 166 19.09 -1.12 -4.13
CA LYS A 166 20.37 -0.61 -4.67
C LYS A 166 21.46 -1.65 -4.63
N ASP A 167 21.53 -2.42 -3.55
CA ASP A 167 22.57 -3.43 -3.28
C ASP A 167 22.05 -4.47 -2.27
N GLN A 168 22.88 -5.52 -2.07
CA GLN A 168 22.57 -6.59 -1.12
C GLN A 168 22.53 -6.08 0.33
N ALA A 169 23.34 -5.10 0.69
CA ALA A 169 23.34 -4.52 2.03
C ALA A 169 21.99 -3.84 2.34
N THR A 170 21.40 -3.16 1.37
CA THR A 170 20.04 -2.59 1.49
C THR A 170 19.01 -3.70 1.71
N LEU A 171 19.10 -4.81 0.98
CA LEU A 171 18.16 -5.93 1.16
C LEU A 171 18.26 -6.52 2.57
N GLU A 172 19.48 -6.72 3.09
CA GLU A 172 19.69 -7.23 4.45
C GLU A 172 19.16 -6.26 5.52
N LEU A 173 19.27 -4.94 5.29
CA LEU A 173 18.65 -3.94 6.16
C LEU A 173 17.10 -4.02 6.14
N LEU A 174 16.50 -4.26 4.98
CA LEU A 174 15.04 -4.45 4.90
C LEU A 174 14.59 -5.68 5.69
N ARG A 175 15.35 -6.78 5.60
CA ARG A 175 15.06 -8.03 6.32
C ARG A 175 15.24 -7.87 7.83
N SER A 176 16.44 -7.48 8.25
CA SER A 176 16.80 -7.35 9.67
C SER A 176 16.00 -6.27 10.39
N GLY A 177 15.65 -5.19 9.68
CA GLY A 177 14.82 -4.10 10.19
C GLY A 177 13.32 -4.38 10.16
N SER A 178 12.89 -5.57 9.68
CA SER A 178 11.46 -5.93 9.55
C SER A 178 10.65 -4.92 8.74
N PHE A 179 11.23 -4.39 7.66
CA PHE A 179 10.56 -3.45 6.75
C PHE A 179 9.76 -4.14 5.66
N ILE A 180 9.99 -5.44 5.42
CA ILE A 180 9.20 -6.23 4.48
C ILE A 180 7.86 -6.53 5.12
N ALA A 181 6.79 -6.02 4.53
CA ALA A 181 5.42 -6.22 5.01
C ALA A 181 4.84 -7.53 4.49
N PHE A 182 4.94 -7.73 3.16
CA PHE A 182 4.44 -8.92 2.48
C PHE A 182 5.43 -9.44 1.46
N LYS A 183 5.43 -10.76 1.27
CA LYS A 183 6.09 -11.45 0.16
C LYS A 183 5.06 -12.19 -0.70
N TYR A 184 5.36 -12.28 -2.01
CA TYR A 184 4.65 -13.17 -2.92
C TYR A 184 5.01 -14.63 -2.61
N VAL A 185 3.99 -15.45 -2.48
CA VAL A 185 4.12 -16.88 -2.21
C VAL A 185 3.10 -17.68 -3.02
N ASP A 186 3.25 -18.99 -3.06
CA ASP A 186 2.21 -19.89 -3.54
C ASP A 186 1.14 -20.17 -2.46
N LYS A 187 0.14 -20.97 -2.79
CA LYS A 187 -0.94 -21.35 -1.86
C LYS A 187 -0.44 -22.09 -0.60
N ASP A 188 0.74 -22.69 -0.66
CA ASP A 188 1.35 -23.45 0.43
C ASP A 188 2.38 -22.61 1.23
N GLY A 189 2.50 -21.30 0.91
CA GLY A 189 3.37 -20.34 1.58
C GLY A 189 4.82 -20.36 1.11
N LYS A 190 5.11 -20.96 -0.04
CA LYS A 190 6.47 -21.06 -0.57
C LYS A 190 6.74 -19.96 -1.59
N GLU A 191 7.89 -19.31 -1.46
CA GLU A 191 8.41 -18.41 -2.49
C GLU A 191 8.82 -19.20 -3.74
N GLY A 192 8.76 -18.56 -4.90
CA GLY A 192 9.14 -19.17 -6.16
C GLY A 192 9.31 -18.14 -7.28
N PRO A 193 9.86 -18.57 -8.42
CA PRO A 193 9.94 -17.72 -9.61
C PRO A 193 8.55 -17.42 -10.18
N TYR A 194 8.50 -16.72 -11.30
CA TYR A 194 7.26 -16.55 -12.07
C TYR A 194 6.57 -17.92 -12.29
N PRO A 195 5.25 -18.03 -12.10
CA PRO A 195 4.27 -16.96 -11.85
C PRO A 195 4.02 -16.62 -10.38
N ILE A 196 4.73 -17.24 -9.42
CA ILE A 196 4.53 -17.00 -7.97
C ILE A 196 4.98 -15.57 -7.63
N ASN A 197 6.21 -15.21 -8.02
CA ASN A 197 6.68 -13.83 -7.99
C ASN A 197 6.39 -13.20 -9.38
N PRO A 198 5.29 -12.45 -9.52
CA PRO A 198 4.74 -12.10 -10.83
C PRO A 198 5.56 -11.05 -11.59
N ASN A 199 6.38 -10.28 -10.87
CA ASN A 199 7.14 -9.16 -11.42
C ASN A 199 8.65 -9.29 -11.22
N ASN A 200 9.09 -10.42 -10.62
CA ASN A 200 10.48 -10.69 -10.26
C ASN A 200 11.07 -9.67 -9.28
N SER A 201 10.26 -9.23 -8.31
CA SER A 201 10.72 -8.41 -7.18
C SER A 201 11.83 -9.11 -6.40
N VAL A 202 12.83 -8.35 -5.97
CA VAL A 202 13.88 -8.87 -5.10
C VAL A 202 13.25 -9.47 -3.83
N ASP A 203 13.73 -10.65 -3.43
CA ASP A 203 13.24 -11.36 -2.23
C ASP A 203 11.71 -11.53 -2.20
N SER A 204 11.09 -11.66 -3.37
CA SER A 204 9.63 -11.78 -3.55
C SER A 204 8.82 -10.66 -2.88
N ILE A 205 9.41 -9.48 -2.64
CA ILE A 205 8.76 -8.37 -1.91
C ILE A 205 7.52 -7.90 -2.67
N ALA A 206 6.38 -7.96 -2.00
CA ALA A 206 5.09 -7.49 -2.49
C ALA A 206 4.63 -6.18 -1.82
N GLY A 207 5.18 -5.87 -0.64
CA GLY A 207 4.88 -4.66 0.11
C GLY A 207 5.91 -4.37 1.19
N LEU A 208 6.00 -3.10 1.55
CA LEU A 208 6.92 -2.56 2.55
C LEU A 208 6.16 -1.79 3.63
N THR A 209 6.75 -1.73 4.81
CA THR A 209 6.32 -0.85 5.91
C THR A 209 7.48 0.01 6.40
N ASP A 210 7.17 1.05 7.18
CA ASP A 210 8.17 1.91 7.82
C ASP A 210 8.62 1.37 9.19
N SER A 211 9.54 2.07 9.84
CA SER A 211 10.02 1.70 11.17
C SER A 211 8.95 1.77 12.26
N THR A 212 7.87 2.50 12.04
CA THR A 212 6.75 2.65 13.00
C THR A 212 5.66 1.60 12.82
N GLY A 213 5.61 0.94 11.65
CA GLY A 213 4.54 0.03 11.26
C GLY A 213 3.23 0.71 10.88
N ARG A 214 3.21 2.05 10.82
CA ARG A 214 2.01 2.85 10.52
C ARG A 214 1.92 3.31 9.08
N VAL A 215 2.94 3.07 8.29
CA VAL A 215 2.92 3.27 6.85
C VAL A 215 3.02 1.91 6.17
N LEU A 216 2.05 1.59 5.31
CA LEU A 216 2.05 0.39 4.48
C LEU A 216 1.97 0.79 3.01
N GLY A 217 2.84 0.18 2.20
CA GLY A 217 2.72 0.19 0.74
C GLY A 217 2.72 -1.23 0.20
N LEU A 218 1.82 -1.54 -0.73
CA LEU A 218 1.74 -2.85 -1.37
C LEU A 218 1.32 -2.74 -2.83
N MET A 219 1.83 -3.63 -3.69
CA MET A 219 1.44 -3.68 -5.11
C MET A 219 0.06 -4.29 -5.35
N PRO A 220 -0.35 -5.37 -4.64
CA PRO A 220 -1.70 -5.90 -4.76
C PRO A 220 -2.78 -4.94 -4.27
N HIS A 221 -4.02 -5.17 -4.73
CA HIS A 221 -5.19 -4.32 -4.49
C HIS A 221 -6.12 -4.93 -3.44
N PRO A 222 -6.00 -4.57 -2.14
CA PRO A 222 -6.90 -5.08 -1.10
C PRO A 222 -8.33 -4.59 -1.30
N GLU A 223 -8.56 -3.39 -1.85
CA GLU A 223 -9.87 -2.82 -2.13
C GLU A 223 -10.68 -3.61 -3.17
N ARG A 224 -10.00 -4.46 -3.94
CA ARG A 224 -10.60 -5.33 -4.96
C ARG A 224 -10.93 -6.74 -4.45
N HIS A 225 -10.67 -7.03 -3.18
CA HIS A 225 -11.08 -8.27 -2.53
C HIS A 225 -11.57 -7.97 -1.11
N ILE A 226 -12.63 -7.17 -0.98
CA ILE A 226 -13.28 -6.83 0.30
C ILE A 226 -14.52 -7.67 0.57
N ARG A 227 -15.05 -8.34 -0.44
CA ARG A 227 -16.17 -9.29 -0.34
C ARG A 227 -15.78 -10.63 -0.91
N ILE A 228 -16.26 -11.71 -0.29
CA ILE A 228 -16.01 -13.08 -0.76
C ILE A 228 -16.43 -13.28 -2.22
N THR A 229 -17.49 -12.59 -2.67
CA THR A 229 -18.01 -12.69 -4.05
C THR A 229 -17.06 -12.11 -5.11
N GLN A 230 -16.03 -11.37 -4.72
CA GLN A 230 -15.00 -10.89 -5.63
C GLN A 230 -13.91 -11.94 -5.89
N HIS A 231 -13.84 -13.00 -5.08
CA HIS A 231 -12.89 -14.09 -5.29
C HIS A 231 -13.19 -14.86 -6.59
N PRO A 232 -12.18 -15.22 -7.43
CA PRO A 232 -12.41 -15.89 -8.71
C PRO A 232 -13.19 -17.21 -8.61
N HIS A 233 -13.07 -17.88 -7.48
CA HIS A 233 -13.73 -19.17 -7.22
C HIS A 233 -14.75 -19.09 -6.07
N TRP A 234 -15.36 -17.91 -5.86
CA TRP A 234 -16.25 -17.65 -4.73
C TRP A 234 -17.36 -18.71 -4.55
N CYS A 235 -17.90 -19.24 -5.65
CA CYS A 235 -18.95 -20.27 -5.61
C CYS A 235 -18.49 -21.63 -5.05
N ARG A 236 -17.17 -21.84 -4.91
CA ARG A 236 -16.55 -23.07 -4.34
C ARG A 236 -16.08 -22.85 -2.91
N LEU A 237 -16.10 -21.63 -2.42
CA LEU A 237 -15.68 -21.32 -1.06
C LEU A 237 -16.82 -21.54 -0.08
N LYS A 238 -16.50 -21.92 1.15
CA LYS A 238 -17.46 -21.93 2.25
C LYS A 238 -17.91 -20.49 2.52
N SER A 239 -19.17 -20.32 2.87
CA SER A 239 -19.78 -19.02 3.11
C SER A 239 -18.94 -18.15 4.07
N GLY A 240 -18.59 -16.98 3.61
CA GLY A 240 -18.00 -15.86 4.35
C GLY A 240 -18.60 -14.57 3.78
N ILE A 241 -18.45 -13.46 4.47
CA ILE A 241 -18.92 -12.16 3.99
C ILE A 241 -17.76 -11.37 3.40
N ASP A 242 -16.61 -11.39 4.08
CA ASP A 242 -15.45 -10.56 3.77
C ASP A 242 -14.44 -11.30 2.88
N GLY A 243 -13.88 -10.57 1.93
CA GLY A 243 -12.67 -10.96 1.22
C GLY A 243 -11.41 -10.64 2.04
N ASP A 244 -10.29 -11.24 1.65
CA ASP A 244 -9.04 -11.13 2.41
C ASP A 244 -8.52 -9.69 2.55
N GLY A 245 -8.75 -8.85 1.54
CA GLY A 245 -8.33 -7.45 1.56
C GLY A 245 -9.01 -6.61 2.64
N MET A 246 -10.20 -7.02 3.09
CA MET A 246 -10.93 -6.31 4.15
C MET A 246 -10.16 -6.26 5.46
N THR A 247 -9.30 -7.25 5.72
CA THR A 247 -8.46 -7.30 6.92
C THR A 247 -7.59 -6.05 7.07
N ILE A 248 -7.02 -5.55 5.96
CA ILE A 248 -6.14 -4.36 5.97
C ILE A 248 -6.92 -3.13 6.43
N PHE A 249 -8.14 -2.93 5.93
CA PHE A 249 -8.98 -1.78 6.28
C PHE A 249 -9.55 -1.91 7.70
N ASN A 250 -9.98 -3.11 8.10
CA ASN A 250 -10.47 -3.37 9.45
C ASN A 250 -9.39 -3.12 10.50
N ASN A 251 -8.15 -3.59 10.26
CA ASN A 251 -7.03 -3.37 11.16
C ASN A 251 -6.67 -1.89 11.28
N ALA A 252 -6.69 -1.14 10.17
CA ALA A 252 -6.45 0.30 10.20
C ALA A 252 -7.48 1.03 11.06
N VAL A 253 -8.78 0.75 10.85
CA VAL A 253 -9.86 1.39 11.63
C VAL A 253 -9.81 0.96 13.10
N LYS A 254 -9.53 -0.32 13.37
CA LYS A 254 -9.36 -0.84 14.73
C LYS A 254 -8.22 -0.11 15.46
N TYR A 255 -7.05 -0.02 14.83
CA TYR A 255 -5.90 0.66 15.41
C TYR A 255 -6.23 2.11 15.81
N ILE A 256 -6.89 2.87 14.93
CA ILE A 256 -7.27 4.25 15.24
C ILE A 256 -8.26 4.30 16.41
N LYS A 257 -9.26 3.42 16.45
CA LYS A 257 -10.22 3.37 17.58
C LYS A 257 -9.58 3.05 18.93
N GLU A 258 -8.46 2.33 18.92
CA GLU A 258 -7.75 1.92 20.14
C GLU A 258 -6.70 2.95 20.61
N ASN A 259 -6.25 3.87 19.71
CA ASN A 259 -5.13 4.78 20.00
C ASN A 259 -5.50 6.27 19.91
N PHE A 260 -6.71 6.62 19.43
CA PHE A 260 -7.24 7.98 19.32
C PHE A 260 -8.66 8.10 19.93
#